data_1ed8770b66aa3420940c40e952d2730a
#
_entry.id   1ed8770b66aa3420940c40e952d2730a
#
_cell.length_a   1.000
_cell.length_b   1.000
_cell.length_c   1.000
_cell.angle_alpha   90.00
_cell.angle_beta   90.00
_cell.angle_gamma   90.00
#
_symmetry.space_group_name_H-M   'P 1'
#
loop_
_entity.id
_entity.type
_entity.pdbx_description
1 polymer ?
#
loop_
_entity_poly.entity_id
_entity_poly.type
_entity_poly.pdbx_seq_one_letter_code
_entity_poly.pdbx_strand_id
1 'polypeptide(L)'
;MDNYPISGKSLEKFYHVNGDLLVQQYKKHLSDYSSWEPRSHADKWLLFPGNLGPRLSIDESSLSRGELYTIVTNKDGHGGKGTLVAIIEGVKAVEVSSILRKLPRQARHRVLEITLDMSSTMHAIARECFPNAEQVIDRFHVQKLACDALQELRIEHRWEAINEETNEMENARL
;
A
#
# COMPACT_ATOMS: atom_id res chain seq x y z
N MET A 1 18.29 -13.41 -10.89
CA MET A 1 16.89 -13.00 -10.81
C MET A 1 16.16 -13.76 -9.72
N ASP A 2 16.35 -15.06 -9.57
CA ASP A 2 15.62 -15.87 -8.55
C ASP A 2 15.98 -15.50 -7.11
N ASN A 3 17.22 -15.15 -6.83
CA ASN A 3 17.70 -14.89 -5.47
C ASN A 3 17.73 -13.39 -5.10
N TYR A 4 17.73 -12.52 -6.10
CA TYR A 4 17.80 -11.07 -5.88
C TYR A 4 16.89 -10.34 -6.85
N PRO A 5 16.09 -9.36 -6.36
CA PRO A 5 15.22 -8.56 -7.21
C PRO A 5 16.05 -7.58 -8.06
N ILE A 6 16.47 -8.05 -9.23
CA ILE A 6 17.17 -7.22 -10.20
C ILE A 6 16.32 -7.06 -11.46
N SER A 7 16.14 -5.83 -11.93
CA SER A 7 15.36 -5.58 -13.15
C SER A 7 16.16 -5.88 -14.41
N GLY A 8 15.47 -6.25 -15.49
CA GLY A 8 16.11 -6.43 -16.81
C GLY A 8 16.84 -5.16 -17.27
N LYS A 9 16.29 -3.98 -17.00
CA LYS A 9 16.92 -2.69 -17.30
C LYS A 9 18.20 -2.44 -16.52
N SER A 10 18.29 -2.92 -15.27
CA SER A 10 19.54 -2.87 -14.53
C SER A 10 20.61 -3.76 -15.18
N LEU A 11 20.23 -4.96 -15.62
CA LEU A 11 21.14 -5.86 -16.31
C LEU A 11 21.58 -5.32 -17.70
N GLU A 12 20.67 -4.68 -18.41
CA GLU A 12 20.97 -3.97 -19.66
C GLU A 12 22.14 -3.00 -19.51
N LYS A 13 22.10 -2.20 -18.43
CA LYS A 13 23.12 -1.20 -18.14
C LYS A 13 24.50 -1.81 -17.88
N PHE A 14 24.55 -2.96 -17.20
CA PHE A 14 25.84 -3.58 -16.83
C PHE A 14 26.38 -4.56 -17.86
N TYR A 15 25.50 -5.25 -18.58
CA TYR A 15 25.90 -6.34 -19.48
C TYR A 15 25.63 -6.05 -20.95
N HIS A 16 25.15 -4.84 -21.30
CA HIS A 16 24.84 -4.41 -22.66
C HIS A 16 23.91 -5.38 -23.42
N VAL A 17 22.98 -6.00 -22.72
CA VAL A 17 21.94 -6.87 -23.27
C VAL A 17 20.61 -6.11 -23.35
N ASN A 18 19.73 -6.50 -24.26
CA ASN A 18 18.38 -5.92 -24.28
C ASN A 18 17.61 -6.44 -23.05
N GLY A 19 17.31 -5.53 -22.10
CA GLY A 19 16.69 -5.86 -20.82
C GLY A 19 15.28 -6.41 -20.95
N ASP A 20 14.48 -5.89 -21.86
CA ASP A 20 13.11 -6.34 -22.09
C ASP A 20 13.08 -7.73 -22.73
N LEU A 21 13.95 -7.97 -23.70
CA LEU A 21 14.10 -9.28 -24.31
C LEU A 21 14.61 -10.32 -23.30
N LEU A 22 15.56 -9.93 -22.44
CA LEU A 22 16.05 -10.79 -21.37
C LEU A 22 14.95 -11.20 -20.40
N VAL A 23 14.09 -10.24 -19.98
CA VAL A 23 12.93 -10.53 -19.09
C VAL A 23 11.94 -11.46 -19.78
N GLN A 24 11.66 -11.26 -21.07
CA GLN A 24 10.77 -12.16 -21.81
C GLN A 24 11.34 -13.58 -21.90
N GLN A 25 12.61 -13.73 -22.25
CA GLN A 25 13.28 -15.02 -22.33
C GLN A 25 13.32 -15.71 -20.97
N TYR A 26 13.63 -14.96 -19.91
CA TYR A 26 13.62 -15.47 -18.54
C TYR A 26 12.24 -16.01 -18.16
N LYS A 27 11.18 -15.22 -18.32
CA LYS A 27 9.80 -15.63 -18.00
C LYS A 27 9.35 -16.86 -18.82
N LYS A 28 9.75 -16.95 -20.08
CA LYS A 28 9.26 -17.97 -21.01
C LYS A 28 10.02 -19.30 -20.89
N HIS A 29 11.32 -19.26 -20.61
CA HIS A 29 12.19 -20.43 -20.74
C HIS A 29 13.00 -20.79 -19.51
N LEU A 30 13.30 -19.81 -18.63
CA LEU A 30 14.25 -20.01 -17.53
C LEU A 30 13.60 -19.98 -16.14
N SER A 31 12.36 -19.53 -16.03
CA SER A 31 11.62 -19.47 -14.79
C SER A 31 10.38 -20.32 -14.84
N ASP A 32 9.84 -20.66 -13.67
CA ASP A 32 8.56 -21.39 -13.52
C ASP A 32 7.32 -20.51 -13.77
N TYR A 33 7.51 -19.29 -14.29
CA TYR A 33 6.43 -18.33 -14.52
C TYR A 33 5.32 -18.88 -15.43
N SER A 34 5.66 -19.72 -16.41
CA SER A 34 4.68 -20.32 -17.33
C SER A 34 3.75 -21.32 -16.65
N SER A 35 4.22 -22.00 -15.60
CA SER A 35 3.49 -22.98 -14.79
C SER A 35 2.94 -22.42 -13.48
N TRP A 36 3.25 -21.15 -13.19
CA TRP A 36 2.81 -20.50 -11.97
C TRP A 36 1.29 -20.28 -11.97
N GLU A 37 0.60 -20.96 -11.05
CA GLU A 37 -0.86 -20.98 -10.95
C GLU A 37 -1.52 -19.58 -10.91
N PRO A 38 -1.02 -18.59 -10.10
CA PRO A 38 -1.65 -17.28 -10.03
C PRO A 38 -1.48 -16.42 -11.28
N ARG A 39 -0.72 -16.84 -12.29
CA ARG A 39 -0.43 -16.08 -13.51
C ARG A 39 -1.67 -15.50 -14.19
N SER A 40 -2.80 -16.21 -14.15
CA SER A 40 -4.04 -15.79 -14.82
C SER A 40 -4.69 -14.52 -14.23
N HIS A 41 -4.34 -14.17 -13.00
CA HIS A 41 -4.91 -13.03 -12.27
C HIS A 41 -3.85 -12.20 -11.54
N ALA A 42 -2.57 -12.48 -11.76
CA ALA A 42 -1.46 -11.84 -11.04
C ALA A 42 -1.31 -10.35 -11.35
N ASP A 43 -1.87 -9.89 -12.47
CA ASP A 43 -1.99 -8.49 -12.85
C ASP A 43 -3.02 -7.72 -11.99
N LYS A 44 -4.02 -8.44 -11.46
CA LYS A 44 -5.10 -7.84 -10.67
C LYS A 44 -4.99 -8.11 -9.19
N TRP A 45 -4.60 -9.30 -8.81
CA TRP A 45 -4.46 -9.66 -7.40
C TRP A 45 -3.56 -10.87 -7.18
N LEU A 46 -2.90 -10.86 -6.02
CA LEU A 46 -2.14 -12.00 -5.49
C LEU A 46 -2.53 -12.21 -4.02
N LEU A 47 -2.64 -13.47 -3.63
CA LEU A 47 -2.91 -13.89 -2.25
C LEU A 47 -1.85 -14.90 -1.81
N PHE A 48 -1.37 -14.75 -0.58
CA PHE A 48 -0.40 -15.63 0.06
C PHE A 48 -0.96 -16.14 1.39
N PRO A 49 -1.86 -17.16 1.37
CA PRO A 49 -2.55 -17.61 2.58
C PRO A 49 -1.61 -18.09 3.69
N GLY A 50 -0.45 -18.64 3.33
CA GLY A 50 0.57 -19.11 4.27
C GLY A 50 1.25 -18.00 5.08
N ASN A 51 1.10 -16.75 4.66
CA ASN A 51 1.69 -15.59 5.33
C ASN A 51 0.72 -14.91 6.32
N LEU A 52 -0.52 -15.39 6.40
CA LEU A 52 -1.52 -14.87 7.33
C LEU A 52 -1.07 -15.09 8.79
N GLY A 53 -0.92 -14.00 9.52
CA GLY A 53 -0.58 -14.00 10.94
C GLY A 53 -1.70 -13.42 11.80
N PRO A 54 -1.53 -13.38 13.12
CA PRO A 54 -2.52 -12.82 14.04
C PRO A 54 -2.61 -11.30 13.99
N ARG A 55 -1.58 -10.61 13.51
CA ARG A 55 -1.52 -9.13 13.40
C ARG A 55 -1.24 -8.71 11.99
N LEU A 56 -2.19 -8.01 11.39
CA LEU A 56 -2.10 -7.55 10.01
C LEU A 56 -2.03 -6.01 9.95
N SER A 57 -1.57 -5.52 8.81
CA SER A 57 -1.75 -4.14 8.39
C SER A 57 -2.39 -4.13 7.01
N ILE A 58 -3.34 -3.21 6.77
CA ILE A 58 -3.92 -2.95 5.47
C ILE A 58 -3.69 -1.49 5.12
N ASP A 59 -3.21 -1.23 3.91
CA ASP A 59 -2.87 0.12 3.44
C ASP A 59 -3.10 0.24 1.93
N GLU A 60 -3.22 1.46 1.44
CA GLU A 60 -3.28 1.80 0.03
C GLU A 60 -1.91 2.25 -0.47
N SER A 61 -1.52 1.79 -1.64
CA SER A 61 -0.26 2.20 -2.25
C SER A 61 -0.40 2.38 -3.76
N SER A 62 0.20 3.42 -4.29
CA SER A 62 0.37 3.60 -5.73
C SER A 62 1.71 3.00 -6.14
N LEU A 63 1.70 1.92 -6.92
CA LEU A 63 2.91 1.20 -7.31
C LEU A 63 3.49 1.70 -8.64
N SER A 64 2.66 1.91 -9.65
CA SER A 64 3.11 2.38 -10.96
C SER A 64 1.95 3.05 -11.71
N ARG A 65 2.27 3.98 -12.59
CA ARG A 65 1.32 4.65 -13.50
C ARG A 65 0.07 5.28 -12.85
N GLY A 66 0.10 5.50 -11.54
CA GLY A 66 -1.04 6.06 -10.78
C GLY A 66 -2.12 5.03 -10.39
N GLU A 67 -1.91 3.76 -10.66
CA GLU A 67 -2.80 2.69 -10.21
C GLU A 67 -2.68 2.51 -8.71
N LEU A 68 -3.85 2.42 -8.04
CA LEU A 68 -3.93 2.21 -6.60
C LEU A 68 -4.11 0.71 -6.30
N TYR A 69 -3.39 0.25 -5.30
CA TYR A 69 -3.44 -1.12 -4.81
C TYR A 69 -3.75 -1.14 -3.32
N THR A 70 -4.58 -2.08 -2.91
CA THR A 70 -4.73 -2.44 -1.49
C THR A 70 -3.72 -3.53 -1.16
N ILE A 71 -2.89 -3.27 -0.17
CA ILE A 71 -1.83 -4.18 0.28
C ILE A 71 -2.14 -4.64 1.71
N VAL A 72 -2.13 -5.96 1.93
CA VAL A 72 -2.27 -6.55 3.25
C VAL A 72 -0.96 -7.22 3.63
N THR A 73 -0.44 -6.87 4.79
CA THR A 73 0.84 -7.41 5.30
C THR A 73 0.66 -8.02 6.68
N ASN A 74 1.50 -9.01 6.98
CA ASN A 74 1.67 -9.58 8.31
C ASN A 74 2.73 -8.79 9.07
N LYS A 75 2.33 -8.13 10.15
CA LYS A 75 3.22 -7.31 10.99
C LYS A 75 4.34 -8.14 11.63
N ASP A 76 4.08 -9.39 11.93
CA ASP A 76 5.06 -10.28 12.54
C ASP A 76 6.21 -10.68 11.60
N GLY A 77 6.03 -10.46 10.29
CA GLY A 77 7.06 -10.67 9.27
C GLY A 77 8.11 -9.55 9.19
N HIS A 78 7.88 -8.40 9.85
CA HIS A 78 8.82 -7.26 9.93
C HIS A 78 9.42 -6.82 8.58
N GLY A 79 8.65 -6.90 7.50
CA GLY A 79 9.10 -6.56 6.13
C GLY A 79 9.97 -7.63 5.45
N GLY A 80 10.23 -8.75 6.12
CA GLY A 80 10.99 -9.86 5.58
C GLY A 80 10.18 -10.80 4.67
N LYS A 81 10.77 -11.93 4.32
CA LYS A 81 10.11 -12.99 3.56
C LYS A 81 8.86 -13.48 4.31
N GLY A 82 7.73 -13.56 3.61
CA GLY A 82 6.46 -13.99 4.22
C GLY A 82 5.62 -12.86 4.84
N THR A 83 6.04 -11.60 4.71
CA THR A 83 5.26 -10.45 5.18
C THR A 83 4.04 -10.17 4.31
N LEU A 84 4.15 -10.28 2.99
CA LEU A 84 3.06 -9.95 2.08
C LEU A 84 1.97 -11.02 2.14
N VAL A 85 0.75 -10.64 2.50
CA VAL A 85 -0.45 -11.50 2.56
C VAL A 85 -1.31 -11.34 1.32
N ALA A 86 -1.52 -10.11 0.88
CA ALA A 86 -2.29 -9.82 -0.31
C ALA A 86 -1.80 -8.53 -0.99
N ILE A 87 -1.90 -8.50 -2.32
CA ILE A 87 -1.82 -7.30 -3.14
C ILE A 87 -2.98 -7.35 -4.13
N ILE A 88 -3.79 -6.30 -4.17
CA ILE A 88 -5.06 -6.26 -4.90
C ILE A 88 -5.16 -4.93 -5.63
N GLU A 89 -5.34 -4.94 -6.93
CA GLU A 89 -5.63 -3.74 -7.72
C GLU A 89 -6.95 -3.14 -7.29
N GLY A 90 -6.96 -1.82 -7.05
CA GLY A 90 -8.11 -1.06 -6.59
C GLY A 90 -8.22 -0.96 -5.07
N VAL A 91 -9.18 -0.10 -4.65
CA VAL A 91 -9.39 0.29 -3.25
C VAL A 91 -10.87 0.16 -2.84
N LYS A 92 -11.75 -0.26 -3.74
CA LYS A 92 -13.18 -0.38 -3.45
C LYS A 92 -13.45 -1.56 -2.51
N ALA A 93 -14.15 -1.29 -1.41
CA ALA A 93 -14.42 -2.28 -0.37
C ALA A 93 -15.01 -3.59 -0.92
N VAL A 94 -15.98 -3.52 -1.81
CA VAL A 94 -16.66 -4.70 -2.39
C VAL A 94 -15.70 -5.57 -3.19
N GLU A 95 -14.85 -4.95 -4.03
CA GLU A 95 -13.89 -5.65 -4.88
C GLU A 95 -12.80 -6.31 -4.03
N VAL A 96 -12.19 -5.53 -3.13
CA VAL A 96 -11.13 -6.00 -2.22
C VAL A 96 -11.64 -7.11 -1.31
N SER A 97 -12.80 -6.92 -0.68
CA SER A 97 -13.41 -7.93 0.20
C SER A 97 -13.71 -9.23 -0.55
N SER A 98 -14.18 -9.15 -1.81
CA SER A 98 -14.46 -10.34 -2.62
C SER A 98 -13.22 -11.20 -2.84
N ILE A 99 -12.06 -10.56 -3.01
CA ILE A 99 -10.78 -11.23 -3.20
C ILE A 99 -10.24 -11.75 -1.86
N LEU A 100 -10.24 -10.94 -0.80
CA LEU A 100 -9.78 -11.36 0.53
C LEU A 100 -10.60 -12.51 1.12
N ARG A 101 -11.86 -12.64 0.75
CA ARG A 101 -12.70 -13.79 1.13
C ARG A 101 -12.25 -15.12 0.54
N LYS A 102 -11.42 -15.13 -0.50
CA LYS A 102 -10.78 -16.35 -1.04
C LYS A 102 -9.74 -16.92 -0.08
N LEU A 103 -9.22 -16.12 0.86
CA LEU A 103 -8.38 -16.61 1.95
C LEU A 103 -9.19 -17.56 2.86
N PRO A 104 -8.58 -18.64 3.40
CA PRO A 104 -9.26 -19.61 4.24
C PRO A 104 -10.00 -18.94 5.41
N ARG A 105 -11.30 -19.25 5.57
CA ARG A 105 -12.14 -18.64 6.60
C ARG A 105 -11.55 -18.80 8.00
N GLN A 106 -11.07 -20.01 8.33
CA GLN A 106 -10.47 -20.28 9.63
C GLN A 106 -9.23 -19.41 9.90
N ALA A 107 -8.40 -19.16 8.88
CA ALA A 107 -7.22 -18.32 9.01
C ALA A 107 -7.61 -16.86 9.22
N ARG A 108 -8.60 -16.34 8.47
CA ARG A 108 -9.12 -14.97 8.65
C ARG A 108 -9.73 -14.74 10.04
N HIS A 109 -10.41 -15.74 10.61
CA HIS A 109 -10.98 -15.66 11.96
C HIS A 109 -9.93 -15.75 13.08
N ARG A 110 -8.69 -16.11 12.77
CA ARG A 110 -7.57 -16.11 13.74
C ARG A 110 -6.84 -14.77 13.81
N VAL A 111 -7.13 -13.85 12.91
CA VAL A 111 -6.59 -12.50 12.96
C VAL A 111 -7.17 -11.79 14.18
N LEU A 112 -6.29 -11.28 15.03
CA LEU A 112 -6.63 -10.63 16.31
C LEU A 112 -6.57 -9.12 16.20
N GLU A 113 -5.69 -8.60 15.35
CA GLU A 113 -5.46 -7.17 15.17
C GLU A 113 -5.28 -6.85 13.70
N ILE A 114 -5.87 -5.75 13.26
CA ILE A 114 -5.62 -5.18 11.94
C ILE A 114 -5.37 -3.68 12.06
N THR A 115 -4.16 -3.25 11.69
CA THR A 115 -3.80 -1.84 11.63
C THR A 115 -4.22 -1.28 10.26
N LEU A 116 -4.87 -0.12 10.27
CA LEU A 116 -5.39 0.52 9.07
C LEU A 116 -5.38 2.05 9.22
N ASP A 117 -5.59 2.75 8.13
CA ASP A 117 -5.79 4.20 8.14
C ASP A 117 -7.19 4.57 8.67
N MET A 118 -7.52 5.86 8.68
CA MET A 118 -8.84 6.36 9.10
C MET A 118 -9.91 6.29 8.00
N SER A 119 -9.64 5.62 6.88
CA SER A 119 -10.58 5.47 5.77
C SER A 119 -11.76 4.57 6.12
N SER A 120 -12.96 5.04 5.88
CA SER A 120 -14.19 4.24 6.07
C SER A 120 -14.20 2.96 5.22
N THR A 121 -13.54 3.00 4.07
CA THR A 121 -13.37 1.86 3.16
C THR A 121 -12.54 0.76 3.82
N MET A 122 -11.39 1.11 4.41
CA MET A 122 -10.53 0.15 5.10
C MET A 122 -11.20 -0.46 6.32
N HIS A 123 -11.93 0.36 7.08
CA HIS A 123 -12.75 -0.13 8.19
C HIS A 123 -13.81 -1.15 7.74
N ALA A 124 -14.47 -0.90 6.60
CA ALA A 124 -15.46 -1.82 6.06
C ALA A 124 -14.84 -3.16 5.63
N ILE A 125 -13.70 -3.11 4.91
CA ILE A 125 -12.95 -4.30 4.50
C ILE A 125 -12.52 -5.13 5.71
N ALA A 126 -11.93 -4.48 6.72
CA ALA A 126 -11.47 -5.15 7.93
C ALA A 126 -12.61 -5.87 8.65
N ARG A 127 -13.74 -5.20 8.87
CA ARG A 127 -14.92 -5.76 9.52
C ARG A 127 -15.50 -6.94 8.77
N GLU A 128 -15.53 -6.86 7.46
CA GLU A 128 -16.12 -7.88 6.60
C GLU A 128 -15.22 -9.12 6.46
N CYS A 129 -13.91 -8.90 6.32
CA CYS A 129 -12.96 -9.97 6.02
C CYS A 129 -12.35 -10.61 7.29
N PHE A 130 -12.19 -9.84 8.36
CA PHE A 130 -11.52 -10.24 9.60
C PHE A 130 -12.39 -9.93 10.82
N PRO A 131 -13.54 -10.62 10.99
CA PRO A 131 -14.58 -10.24 11.95
C PRO A 131 -14.16 -10.30 13.41
N ASN A 132 -13.09 -11.02 13.74
CA ASN A 132 -12.58 -11.16 15.12
C ASN A 132 -11.41 -10.19 15.40
N ALA A 133 -10.97 -9.45 14.39
CA ALA A 133 -9.83 -8.56 14.54
C ALA A 133 -10.22 -7.22 15.18
N GLU A 134 -9.45 -6.79 16.17
CA GLU A 134 -9.49 -5.43 16.66
C GLU A 134 -8.88 -4.49 15.62
N GLN A 135 -9.61 -3.39 15.35
CA GLN A 135 -9.15 -2.40 14.37
C GLN A 135 -8.35 -1.32 15.09
N VAL A 136 -7.09 -1.18 14.71
CA VAL A 136 -6.14 -0.23 15.28
C VAL A 136 -5.80 0.82 14.24
N ILE A 137 -5.93 2.09 14.58
CA ILE A 137 -5.55 3.18 13.67
C ILE A 137 -4.03 3.28 13.59
N ASP A 138 -3.51 3.40 12.36
CA ASP A 138 -2.08 3.61 12.15
C ASP A 138 -1.66 4.97 12.71
N ARG A 139 -0.68 4.92 13.61
CA ARG A 139 -0.09 6.11 14.25
C ARG A 139 0.46 7.12 13.25
N PHE A 140 1.01 6.66 12.13
CA PHE A 140 1.56 7.55 11.10
C PHE A 140 0.48 8.48 10.53
N HIS A 141 -0.70 7.94 10.23
CA HIS A 141 -1.82 8.73 9.69
C HIS A 141 -2.36 9.73 10.71
N VAL A 142 -2.42 9.36 12.00
CA VAL A 142 -2.81 10.28 13.08
C VAL A 142 -1.78 11.41 13.22
N GLN A 143 -0.50 11.09 13.22
CA GLN A 143 0.57 12.07 13.32
C GLN A 143 0.59 13.02 12.12
N LYS A 144 0.42 12.48 10.92
CA LYS A 144 0.32 13.28 9.70
C LYS A 144 -0.84 14.28 9.79
N LEU A 145 -2.03 13.83 10.18
CA LEU A 145 -3.20 14.70 10.33
C LEU A 145 -2.94 15.85 11.31
N ALA A 146 -2.30 15.56 12.44
CA ALA A 146 -1.94 16.59 13.42
C ALA A 146 -0.92 17.60 12.86
N CYS A 147 0.09 17.11 12.11
CA CYS A 147 1.08 17.98 11.46
C CYS A 147 0.45 18.85 10.36
N ASP A 148 -0.46 18.29 9.58
CA ASP A 148 -1.17 19.02 8.52
C ASP A 148 -2.04 20.13 9.12
N ALA A 149 -2.79 19.85 10.20
CA ALA A 149 -3.57 20.86 10.91
C ALA A 149 -2.70 22.00 11.49
N LEU A 150 -1.54 21.66 12.07
CA LEU A 150 -0.58 22.68 12.53
C LEU A 150 -0.04 23.53 11.39
N GLN A 151 0.20 22.92 10.23
CA GLN A 151 0.67 23.64 9.06
C GLN A 151 -0.40 24.59 8.50
N GLU A 152 -1.66 24.21 8.51
CA GLU A 152 -2.78 25.08 8.14
C GLU A 152 -2.86 26.31 9.04
N LEU A 153 -2.80 26.13 10.38
CA LEU A 153 -2.78 27.24 11.35
C LEU A 153 -1.59 28.16 11.13
N ARG A 154 -0.39 27.63 10.84
CA ARG A 154 0.78 28.45 10.52
C ARG A 154 0.61 29.28 9.28
N ILE A 155 -0.03 28.73 8.26
CA ILE A 155 -0.31 29.43 7.00
C ILE A 155 -1.32 30.56 7.26
N GLU A 156 -2.41 30.28 7.99
CA GLU A 156 -3.42 31.26 8.37
C GLU A 156 -2.80 32.47 9.08
N HIS A 157 -2.08 32.25 10.18
CA HIS A 157 -1.39 33.31 10.93
C HIS A 157 -0.35 34.08 10.10
N ARG A 158 0.32 33.41 9.18
CA ARG A 158 1.24 34.08 8.26
C ARG A 158 0.52 35.06 7.33
N TRP A 159 -0.61 34.66 6.80
CA TRP A 159 -1.42 35.51 5.92
C TRP A 159 -2.04 36.68 6.69
N GLU A 160 -2.50 36.47 7.91
CA GLU A 160 -2.98 37.52 8.80
C GLU A 160 -1.90 38.59 9.01
N ALA A 161 -0.69 38.18 9.41
CA ALA A 161 0.43 39.11 9.62
C ALA A 161 0.83 39.89 8.35
N ILE A 162 0.83 39.23 7.17
CA ILE A 162 1.12 39.89 5.89
C ILE A 162 0.04 40.92 5.56
N ASN A 163 -1.24 40.61 5.81
CA ASN A 163 -2.34 41.52 5.55
C ASN A 163 -2.31 42.75 6.50
N GLU A 164 -1.98 42.52 7.79
CA GLU A 164 -1.79 43.61 8.78
C GLU A 164 -0.66 44.55 8.34
N GLU A 165 0.51 44.00 7.98
CA GLU A 165 1.66 44.78 7.50
C GLU A 165 1.30 45.58 6.24
N THR A 166 0.59 44.95 5.31
CA THR A 166 0.12 45.64 4.05
C THR A 166 -0.81 46.81 4.36
N ASN A 167 -1.79 46.61 5.25
CA ASN A 167 -2.72 47.64 5.68
C ASN A 167 -2.00 48.80 6.41
N GLU A 168 -1.03 48.51 7.27
CA GLU A 168 -0.24 49.53 7.93
C GLU A 168 0.60 50.35 6.93
N MET A 169 1.22 49.70 5.94
CA MET A 169 1.96 50.39 4.87
C MET A 169 1.05 51.31 4.00
N GLU A 170 -0.17 50.86 3.69
CA GLU A 170 -1.13 51.64 2.96
C GLU A 170 -1.59 52.89 3.75
N ASN A 171 -1.89 52.69 5.04
CA ASN A 171 -2.28 53.79 5.93
C ASN A 171 -1.15 54.83 6.16
N ALA A 172 0.11 54.39 6.13
CA ALA A 172 1.26 55.28 6.25
C ALA A 172 1.58 56.11 5.01
N ARG A 173 0.95 55.79 3.84
CA ARG A 173 1.10 56.51 2.59
C ARG A 173 0.03 57.57 2.37
N LEU A 174 -1.01 57.61 3.18
CA LEU A 174 -2.08 58.63 3.20
C LEU A 174 -1.71 59.77 4.15
#